data_ffd6d791493099762b8906f8d19b933c
#
_entry.id   ffd6d791493099762b8906f8d19b933c
#
_cell.length_a   1.000
_cell.length_b   1.000
_cell.length_c   1.000
_cell.angle_alpha   90.00
_cell.angle_beta   90.00
_cell.angle_gamma   90.00
#
_symmetry.space_group_name_H-M   'P 1'
#
loop_
_entity.id
_entity.type
_entity.pdbx_description
1 polymer ?
#
loop_
_entity_poly.entity_id
_entity_poly.type
_entity_poly.pdbx_seq_one_letter_code
_entity_poly.pdbx_strand_id
1 'polypeptide(L)'
;LVSVELPDEDQRQYLVHLCTRAAWQAAQDAGSYQPPSLAAEGFIHLSLPDQILKVANTFYRGLAEAVLLWIDPTCLQAPLRWEAADADVFPHLYGALNLDAVVAVNVLAPDADGYFRNVNLVYN
;
A
#
# COMPACT_ATOMS: atom_id res chain seq x y z
N LEU A 1 11.04 2.25 12.68
CA LEU A 1 10.37 1.20 11.94
C LEU A 1 10.86 -0.15 12.38
N VAL A 2 9.94 -1.03 12.61
CA VAL A 2 10.28 -2.42 12.89
C VAL A 2 10.40 -3.14 11.55
N SER A 3 11.51 -3.82 11.36
CA SER A 3 11.69 -4.66 10.18
C SER A 3 10.86 -5.91 10.31
N VAL A 4 10.17 -6.26 9.24
CA VAL A 4 9.43 -7.51 9.18
C VAL A 4 9.93 -8.29 7.99
N GLU A 5 10.35 -9.52 8.24
CA GLU A 5 10.77 -10.42 7.20
C GLU A 5 9.58 -11.30 6.81
N LEU A 6 9.09 -11.11 5.59
CA LEU A 6 7.98 -11.90 5.07
C LEU A 6 8.56 -13.10 4.31
N PRO A 7 8.02 -14.31 4.52
CA PRO A 7 8.45 -15.48 3.76
C PRO A 7 8.25 -15.28 2.25
N ASP A 8 9.20 -15.73 1.45
CA ASP A 8 9.16 -15.54 0.01
C ASP A 8 7.92 -16.14 -0.63
N GLU A 9 7.54 -17.32 -0.20
CA GLU A 9 6.35 -18.00 -0.73
C GLU A 9 5.06 -17.29 -0.39
N ASP A 10 5.06 -16.46 0.67
CA ASP A 10 3.87 -15.76 1.12
C ASP A 10 3.80 -14.32 0.59
N GLN A 11 4.91 -13.72 0.20
CA GLN A 11 4.93 -12.32 -0.23
C GLN A 11 3.97 -12.04 -1.37
N ARG A 12 3.86 -12.94 -2.33
CA ARG A 12 2.96 -12.78 -3.48
C ARG A 12 1.48 -12.89 -3.10
N GLN A 13 1.17 -13.37 -1.89
CA GLN A 13 -0.19 -13.43 -1.37
C GLN A 13 -0.59 -12.16 -0.67
N TYR A 14 0.36 -11.28 -0.37
CA TYR A 14 0.08 -10.00 0.27
C TYR A 14 -0.29 -8.95 -0.78
N LEU A 15 -1.11 -8.01 -0.34
CA LEU A 15 -1.41 -6.81 -1.12
C LEU A 15 -0.63 -5.65 -0.53
N VAL A 16 -0.44 -4.60 -1.31
CA VAL A 16 0.28 -3.42 -0.85
C VAL A 16 -0.50 -2.16 -1.16
N HIS A 17 -0.21 -1.10 -0.40
CA HIS A 17 -0.78 0.22 -0.62
C HIS A 17 0.24 1.28 -0.25
N LEU A 18 0.33 2.31 -1.09
CA LEU A 18 1.19 3.46 -0.83
C LEU A 18 0.38 4.61 -0.25
N CYS A 19 0.94 5.25 0.76
CA CYS A 19 0.37 6.47 1.31
C CYS A 19 1.49 7.37 1.83
N THR A 20 1.13 8.57 2.25
CA THR A 20 2.08 9.46 2.90
C THR A 20 2.24 9.06 4.36
N ARG A 21 3.35 9.50 4.96
CA ARG A 21 3.57 9.28 6.39
C ARG A 21 2.45 9.91 7.23
N ALA A 22 1.98 11.11 6.83
CA ALA A 22 0.90 11.79 7.53
C ALA A 22 -0.42 11.01 7.45
N ALA A 23 -0.72 10.43 6.28
CA ALA A 23 -1.93 9.63 6.11
C ALA A 23 -1.90 8.36 6.98
N TRP A 24 -0.74 7.72 7.05
CA TRP A 24 -0.58 6.53 7.90
C TRP A 24 -0.70 6.89 9.39
N GLN A 25 -0.09 8.00 9.80
CA GLN A 25 -0.21 8.46 11.18
C GLN A 25 -1.67 8.77 11.54
N ALA A 26 -2.38 9.45 10.64
CA ALA A 26 -3.80 9.75 10.85
C ALA A 26 -4.64 8.47 10.98
N ALA A 27 -4.31 7.44 10.20
CA ALA A 27 -4.99 6.15 10.29
C ALA A 27 -4.75 5.49 11.64
N GLN A 28 -3.51 5.54 12.14
CA GLN A 28 -3.18 4.98 13.46
C GLN A 28 -3.92 5.72 14.57
N ASP A 29 -4.03 7.04 14.48
CA ASP A 29 -4.77 7.83 15.46
C ASP A 29 -6.27 7.54 15.42
N ALA A 30 -6.81 7.31 14.23
CA ALA A 30 -8.23 7.05 14.03
C ALA A 30 -8.64 5.59 14.29
N GLY A 31 -7.68 4.67 14.23
CA GLY A 31 -7.96 3.24 14.39
C GLY A 31 -8.38 2.53 13.11
N SER A 32 -8.48 3.23 11.99
CA SER A 32 -8.73 2.66 10.67
C SER A 32 -8.21 3.57 9.58
N TYR A 33 -7.93 3.01 8.41
CA TYR A 33 -7.43 3.79 7.28
C TYR A 33 -8.57 4.05 6.31
N GLN A 34 -8.91 5.33 6.13
CA GLN A 34 -9.98 5.78 5.26
C GLN A 34 -9.49 6.96 4.43
N PRO A 35 -8.74 6.69 3.34
CA PRO A 35 -8.21 7.77 2.50
C PRO A 35 -9.32 8.46 1.72
N PRO A 36 -9.04 9.65 1.15
CA PRO A 36 -10.06 10.41 0.39
C PRO A 36 -10.70 9.63 -0.76
N SER A 37 -10.00 8.69 -1.38
CA SER A 37 -10.56 7.89 -2.47
C SER A 37 -11.77 7.06 -2.02
N LEU A 38 -11.80 6.66 -0.75
CA LEU A 38 -12.93 5.89 -0.23
C LEU A 38 -14.23 6.68 -0.30
N ALA A 39 -14.19 7.95 0.09
CA ALA A 39 -15.38 8.81 0.00
C ALA A 39 -15.67 9.23 -1.46
N ALA A 40 -14.62 9.50 -2.24
CA ALA A 40 -14.78 10.01 -3.60
C ALA A 40 -15.17 8.92 -4.60
N GLU A 41 -14.61 7.73 -4.47
CA GLU A 41 -14.77 6.64 -5.44
C GLU A 41 -15.43 5.39 -4.87
N GLY A 42 -15.55 5.29 -3.56
CA GLY A 42 -16.15 4.15 -2.89
C GLY A 42 -15.19 3.03 -2.56
N PHE A 43 -13.90 3.17 -2.88
CA PHE A 43 -12.92 2.12 -2.61
C PHE A 43 -11.51 2.69 -2.41
N ILE A 44 -10.65 1.86 -1.85
CA ILE A 44 -9.23 2.15 -1.67
C ILE A 44 -8.45 1.40 -2.75
N HIS A 45 -7.52 2.10 -3.40
CA HIS A 45 -6.68 1.51 -4.44
C HIS A 45 -5.55 0.71 -3.81
N LEU A 46 -5.62 -0.62 -3.89
CA LEU A 46 -4.53 -1.49 -3.50
C LEU A 46 -3.78 -1.96 -4.74
N SER A 47 -2.67 -2.64 -4.53
CA SER A 47 -1.84 -3.18 -5.63
C SER A 47 -1.24 -4.50 -5.22
N LEU A 48 -0.82 -5.27 -6.22
CA LEU A 48 0.07 -6.39 -6.00
C LEU A 48 1.50 -5.86 -5.80
N PRO A 49 2.37 -6.58 -5.09
CA PRO A 49 3.74 -6.12 -4.90
C PRO A 49 4.50 -5.83 -6.21
N ASP A 50 4.23 -6.58 -7.26
CA ASP A 50 4.88 -6.36 -8.56
C ASP A 50 4.30 -5.20 -9.37
N GLN A 51 3.19 -4.62 -8.94
CA GLN A 51 2.59 -3.45 -9.57
C GLN A 51 3.03 -2.14 -8.93
N ILE A 52 3.60 -2.19 -7.73
CA ILE A 52 3.70 -1.00 -6.89
C ILE A 52 4.71 0.03 -7.39
N LEU A 53 5.79 -0.38 -8.04
CA LEU A 53 6.76 0.56 -8.57
C LEU A 53 6.15 1.42 -9.68
N LYS A 54 5.33 0.83 -10.54
CA LYS A 54 4.62 1.57 -11.57
C LYS A 54 3.65 2.58 -10.95
N VAL A 55 2.91 2.16 -9.93
CA VAL A 55 1.99 3.05 -9.20
C VAL A 55 2.76 4.18 -8.54
N ALA A 56 3.86 3.87 -7.88
CA ALA A 56 4.69 4.86 -7.20
C ALA A 56 5.22 5.90 -8.18
N ASN A 57 5.72 5.46 -9.33
CA ASN A 57 6.28 6.36 -10.33
C ASN A 57 5.22 7.18 -11.06
N THR A 58 3.97 6.69 -11.11
CA THR A 58 2.88 7.42 -11.74
C THR A 58 2.29 8.49 -10.82
N PHE A 59 2.09 8.16 -9.54
CA PHE A 59 1.32 9.02 -8.62
C PHE A 59 2.14 9.66 -7.51
N TYR A 60 3.31 9.12 -7.19
CA TYR A 60 4.11 9.58 -6.05
C TYR A 60 5.46 10.15 -6.46
N ARG A 61 5.72 10.26 -7.74
CA ARG A 61 6.96 10.81 -8.24
C ARG A 61 7.17 12.23 -7.74
N GLY A 62 8.36 12.51 -7.24
CA GLY A 62 8.66 13.80 -6.65
C GLY A 62 8.50 13.90 -5.15
N LEU A 63 7.88 12.91 -4.51
CA LEU A 63 7.85 12.84 -3.06
C LEU A 63 9.20 12.35 -2.54
N ALA A 64 9.60 12.88 -1.38
CA ALA A 64 10.84 12.45 -0.74
C ALA A 64 10.78 10.99 -0.29
N GLU A 65 9.60 10.54 0.14
CA GLU A 65 9.36 9.17 0.55
C GLU A 65 7.87 8.88 0.59
N ALA A 66 7.54 7.59 0.51
CA ALA A 66 6.18 7.11 0.68
C ALA A 66 6.21 5.96 1.68
N VAL A 67 5.09 5.70 2.32
CA VAL A 67 4.93 4.58 3.24
C VAL A 67 4.22 3.46 2.50
N LEU A 68 4.83 2.28 2.50
CA LEU A 68 4.27 1.09 1.88
C LEU A 68 3.67 0.20 2.96
N LEU A 69 2.37 -0.03 2.86
CA LEU A 69 1.64 -0.92 3.75
C LEU A 69 1.55 -2.30 3.11
N TRP A 70 1.93 -3.33 3.86
CA TRP A 70 1.77 -4.72 3.45
C TRP A 70 0.55 -5.28 4.14
N ILE A 71 -0.38 -5.80 3.36
CA ILE A 71 -1.72 -6.15 3.81
C ILE A 71 -1.96 -7.64 3.59
N ASP A 72 -2.41 -8.31 4.64
CA ASP A 72 -2.86 -9.70 4.54
C ASP A 72 -4.33 -9.70 4.08
N PRO A 73 -4.62 -10.14 2.85
CA PRO A 73 -5.98 -10.10 2.34
C PRO A 73 -6.95 -10.98 3.12
N THR A 74 -6.46 -12.02 3.80
CA THR A 74 -7.32 -12.89 4.60
C THR A 74 -7.84 -12.20 5.87
N CYS A 75 -7.21 -11.11 6.28
CA CYS A 75 -7.61 -10.34 7.47
C CYS A 75 -8.51 -9.15 7.13
N LEU A 76 -8.77 -8.89 5.87
CA LEU A 76 -9.61 -7.76 5.46
C LEU A 76 -11.06 -7.98 5.87
N GLN A 77 -11.68 -6.91 6.39
CA GLN A 77 -13.09 -6.93 6.79
C GLN A 77 -14.01 -6.42 5.69
N ALA A 78 -13.54 -5.47 4.88
CA ALA A 78 -14.30 -4.92 3.78
C ALA A 78 -14.17 -5.81 2.54
N PRO A 79 -15.14 -5.74 1.60
CA PRO A 79 -15.06 -6.51 0.36
C PRO A 79 -13.90 -6.09 -0.52
N LEU A 80 -13.23 -7.08 -1.09
CA LEU A 80 -12.14 -6.88 -2.04
C LEU A 80 -12.63 -7.28 -3.44
N ARG A 81 -12.42 -6.41 -4.43
CA ARG A 81 -12.78 -6.68 -5.82
C ARG A 81 -11.60 -6.44 -6.73
N TRP A 82 -11.42 -7.33 -7.68
CA TRP A 82 -10.37 -7.20 -8.69
C TRP A 82 -10.97 -6.54 -9.92
N GLU A 83 -10.47 -5.35 -10.25
CA GLU A 83 -11.06 -4.51 -11.29
C GLU A 83 -10.01 -4.00 -12.25
N ALA A 84 -10.39 -3.88 -13.52
CA ALA A 84 -9.47 -3.41 -14.56
C ALA A 84 -9.27 -1.90 -14.45
N ALA A 85 -8.01 -1.48 -14.57
CA ALA A 85 -7.63 -0.06 -14.62
C ALA A 85 -6.27 0.04 -15.32
N ASP A 86 -6.13 0.99 -16.24
CA ASP A 86 -4.87 1.26 -16.93
C ASP A 86 -4.22 0.01 -17.54
N ALA A 87 -5.00 -0.81 -18.23
CA ALA A 87 -4.57 -2.02 -18.90
C ALA A 87 -4.05 -3.13 -17.98
N ASP A 88 -4.38 -3.05 -16.71
CA ASP A 88 -4.02 -4.05 -15.70
C ASP A 88 -5.23 -4.31 -14.80
N VAL A 89 -5.11 -5.26 -13.89
CA VAL A 89 -6.16 -5.59 -12.91
C VAL A 89 -5.61 -5.32 -11.52
N PHE A 90 -6.34 -4.50 -10.76
CA PHE A 90 -5.94 -4.10 -9.42
C PHE A 90 -6.96 -4.53 -8.38
N PRO A 91 -6.51 -4.88 -7.17
CA PRO A 91 -7.44 -5.11 -6.06
C PRO A 91 -7.94 -3.79 -5.50
N HIS A 92 -9.25 -3.66 -5.41
CA HIS A 92 -9.90 -2.48 -4.84
C HIS A 92 -10.66 -2.88 -3.58
N LEU A 93 -10.39 -2.19 -2.48
CA LEU A 93 -11.02 -2.47 -1.20
C LEU A 93 -12.22 -1.55 -1.01
N TYR A 94 -13.40 -2.15 -0.92
CA TYR A 94 -14.67 -1.41 -0.82
C TYR A 94 -15.08 -1.20 0.63
N GLY A 95 -14.30 -0.43 1.33
CA GLY A 95 -14.54 -0.05 2.71
C GLY A 95 -13.24 0.35 3.38
N ALA A 96 -13.31 0.70 4.66
CA ALA A 96 -12.15 1.07 5.44
C ALA A 96 -11.17 -0.10 5.56
N LEU A 97 -9.88 0.22 5.58
CA LEU A 97 -8.84 -0.77 5.84
C LEU A 97 -8.67 -0.91 7.35
N ASN A 98 -8.97 -2.09 7.87
CA ASN A 98 -8.74 -2.39 9.27
C ASN A 98 -7.24 -2.54 9.53
N LEU A 99 -6.73 -1.90 10.58
CA LEU A 99 -5.29 -1.83 10.80
C LEU A 99 -4.66 -3.17 11.15
N ASP A 100 -5.42 -4.10 11.70
CA ASP A 100 -4.92 -5.44 12.01
C ASP A 100 -4.67 -6.29 10.76
N ALA A 101 -5.10 -5.84 9.58
CA ALA A 101 -4.74 -6.47 8.31
C ALA A 101 -3.37 -5.98 7.80
N VAL A 102 -2.83 -4.90 8.36
CA VAL A 102 -1.51 -4.39 7.97
C VAL A 102 -0.46 -5.14 8.77
N VAL A 103 0.30 -5.99 8.09
CA VAL A 103 1.26 -6.90 8.73
C VAL A 103 2.68 -6.36 8.72
N ALA A 104 2.99 -5.42 7.85
CA ALA A 104 4.31 -4.80 7.77
C ALA A 104 4.17 -3.40 7.18
N VAL A 105 5.10 -2.53 7.55
CA VAL A 105 5.16 -1.16 7.05
C VAL A 105 6.62 -0.84 6.77
N ASN A 106 6.91 -0.32 5.58
CA ASN A 106 8.25 0.16 5.28
C ASN A 106 8.19 1.46 4.49
N VAL A 107 9.29 2.18 4.53
CA VAL A 107 9.44 3.42 3.77
C VAL A 107 9.97 3.08 2.39
N LEU A 108 9.33 3.65 1.37
CA LEU A 108 9.77 3.55 -0.01
C LEU A 108 10.28 4.93 -0.42
N ALA A 109 11.58 5.03 -0.67
CA ALA A 109 12.21 6.29 -1.04
C ALA A 109 12.66 6.25 -2.50
N PRO A 110 12.52 7.37 -3.24
CA PRO A 110 13.00 7.43 -4.61
C PRO A 110 14.51 7.60 -4.67
N ASP A 111 15.08 7.29 -5.83
CA ASP A 111 16.45 7.66 -6.15
C ASP A 111 16.57 9.19 -6.33
N ALA A 112 17.79 9.67 -6.53
CA ALA A 112 18.05 11.11 -6.65
C ALA A 112 17.27 11.78 -7.79
N ASP A 113 16.87 11.01 -8.82
CA ASP A 113 16.11 11.53 -9.96
C ASP A 113 14.59 11.53 -9.71
N GLY A 114 14.14 11.11 -8.54
CA GLY A 114 12.72 11.09 -8.18
C GLY A 114 11.98 9.81 -8.56
N TYR A 115 12.67 8.85 -9.17
CA TYR A 115 12.05 7.57 -9.54
C TYR A 115 12.22 6.53 -8.44
N PHE A 116 11.18 5.76 -8.22
CA PHE A 116 11.19 4.61 -7.32
C PHE A 116 11.60 3.37 -8.13
N ARG A 117 12.65 2.68 -7.70
CA ARG A 117 13.19 1.52 -8.43
C ARG A 117 13.25 0.24 -7.62
N ASN A 118 13.15 0.34 -6.30
CA ASN A 118 13.24 -0.83 -5.42
C ASN A 118 12.08 -0.87 -4.44
N VAL A 119 11.52 -2.05 -4.27
CA VAL A 119 10.50 -2.31 -3.26
C VAL A 119 11.10 -3.28 -2.26
N ASN A 120 12.06 -2.80 -1.48
CA ASN A 120 12.72 -3.62 -0.49
C ASN A 120 12.19 -3.27 0.89
N LEU A 121 11.95 -4.28 1.71
CA LEU A 121 11.71 -4.05 3.12
C LEU A 121 12.95 -3.44 3.73
N VAL A 122 12.77 -2.42 4.54
CA VAL A 122 13.87 -1.76 5.24
C VAL A 122 14.10 -2.50 6.54
N TYR A 123 15.31 -3.01 6.72
CA TYR A 123 15.70 -3.71 7.93
C TYR A 123 16.53 -2.77 8.80
N ASN A 124 16.11 -2.65 10.03
CA ASN A 124 16.79 -1.80 10.99
C ASN A 124 17.58 -2.61 11.99
#